data_0ccdf1d8e6d2e1b759f5ac16875240db
#
_entry.id   0ccdf1d8e6d2e1b759f5ac16875240db
#
_cell.length_a   1.000
_cell.length_b   1.000
_cell.length_c   1.000
_cell.angle_alpha   90.00
_cell.angle_beta   90.00
_cell.angle_gamma   90.00
#
_symmetry.space_group_name_H-M   'P 1'
#
loop_
_entity.id
_entity.type
_entity.pdbx_description
1 polymer ?
#
loop_
_entity_poly.entity_id
_entity_poly.type
_entity_poly.pdbx_seq_one_letter_code
_entity_poly.pdbx_strand_id
1 'polypeptide(L)'
;QNWKLEKIDSADLPEELLLDILGSRKNVLFVEGERSSYDTQLYTELYPNYHIVPCGSCTQVIARTKAFRNNQALHDCDVYGIIDRDFRSDYEIEKYREDRIFTINVAEVENLFIVEGLVRLIASHMAKDQGAVFEAVKKYVIEDRFAKQLNGQICEGTVAQIKYKLMCAEISKKNESEAKSSLDAAIAGINYDAIRAEQEQKFQAALQGGEYAAIIKVFNCKDISTSIGHFFEIDNKAYCSLVIALLHGDKHDDIVNDAVPYFS
;
A
#
# COMPACT_ATOMS: atom_id res chain seq x y z
N GLN A 1 6.08 -17.40 -42.21
CA GLN A 1 5.62 -16.96 -40.91
C GLN A 1 4.13 -16.62 -41.03
N ASN A 2 3.29 -17.41 -40.34
CA ASN A 2 1.85 -17.10 -40.26
C ASN A 2 1.64 -16.12 -39.10
N TRP A 3 1.33 -14.88 -39.43
CA TRP A 3 0.91 -13.87 -38.44
C TRP A 3 -0.53 -14.17 -38.03
N LYS A 4 -0.77 -14.31 -36.73
CA LYS A 4 -2.10 -14.46 -36.14
C LYS A 4 -2.42 -13.17 -35.41
N LEU A 5 -3.41 -12.43 -35.90
CA LEU A 5 -3.93 -11.24 -35.21
C LEU A 5 -5.00 -11.72 -34.23
N GLU A 6 -4.74 -11.60 -32.95
CA GLU A 6 -5.74 -11.82 -31.90
C GLU A 6 -6.14 -10.48 -31.32
N LYS A 7 -7.45 -10.25 -31.21
CA LYS A 7 -7.98 -9.05 -30.58
C LYS A 7 -7.86 -9.22 -29.06
N ILE A 8 -7.12 -8.33 -28.42
CA ILE A 8 -7.04 -8.26 -26.96
C ILE A 8 -8.25 -7.47 -26.47
N ASP A 9 -8.96 -7.98 -25.47
CA ASP A 9 -9.99 -7.19 -24.79
C ASP A 9 -9.32 -6.09 -23.97
N SER A 10 -9.43 -4.87 -24.48
CA SER A 10 -8.55 -3.74 -24.14
C SER A 10 -8.97 -2.94 -22.90
N ALA A 11 -9.97 -3.38 -22.13
CA ALA A 11 -10.44 -2.59 -20.97
C ALA A 11 -9.34 -2.45 -19.89
N ASP A 12 -8.56 -3.51 -19.65
CA ASP A 12 -7.48 -3.53 -18.64
C ASP A 12 -6.10 -3.22 -19.22
N LEU A 13 -5.97 -3.17 -20.57
CA LEU A 13 -4.75 -2.90 -21.32
C LEU A 13 -4.97 -1.76 -22.33
N PRO A 14 -5.04 -0.50 -21.90
CA PRO A 14 -5.11 0.64 -22.81
C PRO A 14 -3.90 0.63 -23.77
N GLU A 15 -4.14 0.87 -25.06
CA GLU A 15 -3.10 0.87 -26.09
C GLU A 15 -1.94 1.83 -25.76
N GLU A 16 -2.27 3.02 -25.27
CA GLU A 16 -1.27 4.02 -24.86
C GLU A 16 -0.36 3.50 -23.73
N LEU A 17 -0.93 2.80 -22.76
CA LEU A 17 -0.18 2.19 -21.66
C LEU A 17 0.73 1.07 -22.17
N LEU A 18 0.25 0.24 -23.08
CA LEU A 18 1.05 -0.81 -23.67
C LEU A 18 2.24 -0.24 -24.47
N LEU A 19 2.01 0.82 -25.26
CA LEU A 19 3.06 1.49 -26.02
C LEU A 19 4.11 2.15 -25.11
N ASP A 20 3.69 2.78 -24.00
CA ASP A 20 4.57 3.38 -23.01
C ASP A 20 5.47 2.31 -22.35
N ILE A 21 4.88 1.20 -21.93
CA ILE A 21 5.60 0.07 -21.32
C ILE A 21 6.59 -0.56 -22.31
N LEU A 22 6.15 -0.89 -23.53
CA LEU A 22 7.01 -1.47 -24.55
C LEU A 22 8.14 -0.53 -24.96
N GLY A 23 7.88 0.78 -24.96
CA GLY A 23 8.88 1.81 -25.24
C GLY A 23 9.97 1.90 -24.16
N SER A 24 9.64 1.64 -22.91
CA SER A 24 10.56 1.75 -21.76
C SER A 24 11.63 0.67 -21.74
N ARG A 25 11.35 -0.52 -22.26
CA ARG A 25 12.20 -1.74 -22.19
C ARG A 25 12.63 -2.15 -20.78
N LYS A 26 11.95 -1.63 -19.75
CA LYS A 26 12.18 -1.97 -18.34
C LYS A 26 11.12 -2.97 -17.87
N ASN A 27 11.42 -3.67 -16.79
CA ASN A 27 10.38 -4.35 -16.03
C ASN A 27 9.36 -3.35 -15.51
N VAL A 28 8.11 -3.78 -15.32
CA VAL A 28 7.00 -2.90 -14.98
C VAL A 28 6.62 -3.08 -13.52
N LEU A 29 6.41 -1.95 -12.86
CA LEU A 29 5.87 -1.92 -11.51
C LEU A 29 4.63 -1.02 -11.48
N PHE A 30 3.47 -1.66 -11.33
CA PHE A 30 2.20 -0.96 -11.10
C PHE A 30 2.10 -0.56 -9.62
N VAL A 31 1.77 0.70 -9.37
CA VAL A 31 1.67 1.27 -8.01
C VAL A 31 0.36 2.03 -7.83
N GLU A 32 -0.08 2.19 -6.59
CA GLU A 32 -1.19 3.09 -6.27
C GLU A 32 -0.77 4.55 -6.48
N GLY A 33 -1.74 5.47 -6.41
CA GLY A 33 -1.49 6.90 -6.56
C GLY A 33 -1.51 7.41 -8.01
N GLU A 34 -1.16 8.67 -8.17
CA GLU A 34 -1.13 9.40 -9.44
C GLU A 34 0.31 9.81 -9.79
N ARG A 35 0.54 10.23 -11.04
CA ARG A 35 1.90 10.62 -11.51
C ARG A 35 2.55 11.72 -10.67
N SER A 36 1.77 12.62 -10.09
CA SER A 36 2.26 13.74 -9.28
C SER A 36 2.30 13.44 -7.78
N SER A 37 1.83 12.27 -7.34
CA SER A 37 1.82 11.92 -5.94
C SER A 37 3.23 11.67 -5.39
N TYR A 38 3.42 11.92 -4.10
CA TYR A 38 4.68 11.63 -3.41
C TYR A 38 5.04 10.14 -3.47
N ASP A 39 4.04 9.27 -3.46
CA ASP A 39 4.17 7.83 -3.54
C ASP A 39 4.86 7.40 -4.83
N THR A 40 4.38 7.90 -5.97
CA THR A 40 4.96 7.61 -7.29
C THR A 40 6.40 8.11 -7.39
N GLN A 41 6.69 9.29 -6.83
CA GLN A 41 8.04 9.82 -6.77
C GLN A 41 8.96 8.94 -5.92
N LEU A 42 8.49 8.52 -4.73
CA LEU A 42 9.22 7.61 -3.85
C LEU A 42 9.51 6.27 -4.55
N TYR A 43 8.52 5.64 -5.16
CA TYR A 43 8.70 4.37 -5.88
C TYR A 43 9.65 4.50 -7.08
N THR A 44 9.65 5.64 -7.77
CA THR A 44 10.54 5.87 -8.90
C THR A 44 12.01 5.85 -8.47
N GLU A 45 12.31 6.42 -7.33
CA GLU A 45 13.68 6.43 -6.77
C GLU A 45 14.08 5.09 -6.13
N LEU A 46 13.14 4.43 -5.44
CA LEU A 46 13.38 3.12 -4.83
C LEU A 46 13.60 2.00 -5.88
N TYR A 47 12.97 2.12 -7.05
CA TYR A 47 13.00 1.10 -8.11
C TYR A 47 13.47 1.67 -9.46
N PRO A 48 14.69 2.22 -9.58
CA PRO A 48 15.14 2.92 -10.79
C PRO A 48 15.24 2.01 -12.02
N ASN A 49 15.30 0.71 -11.82
CA ASN A 49 15.36 -0.29 -12.90
C ASN A 49 13.97 -0.71 -13.41
N TYR A 50 12.91 -0.17 -12.83
CA TYR A 50 11.53 -0.46 -13.23
C TYR A 50 10.90 0.75 -13.93
N HIS A 51 9.94 0.47 -14.80
CA HIS A 51 9.01 1.47 -15.29
C HIS A 51 7.84 1.55 -14.33
N ILE A 52 7.77 2.66 -13.58
CA ILE A 52 6.74 2.87 -12.56
C ILE A 52 5.47 3.38 -13.23
N VAL A 53 4.37 2.65 -13.05
CA VAL A 53 3.07 2.97 -13.64
C VAL A 53 2.03 3.22 -12.54
N PRO A 54 1.70 4.47 -12.23
CA PRO A 54 0.65 4.79 -11.27
C PRO A 54 -0.73 4.42 -11.82
N CYS A 55 -1.56 3.79 -10.98
CA CYS A 55 -2.86 3.23 -11.35
C CYS A 55 -4.05 3.90 -10.63
N GLY A 56 -3.80 4.82 -9.72
CA GLY A 56 -4.82 5.49 -8.92
C GLY A 56 -5.32 4.67 -7.72
N SER A 57 -5.68 3.39 -7.91
CA SER A 57 -6.24 2.56 -6.83
C SER A 57 -5.67 1.15 -6.81
N CYS A 58 -5.73 0.48 -5.65
CA CYS A 58 -5.33 -0.93 -5.49
C CYS A 58 -6.05 -1.86 -6.46
N THR A 59 -7.35 -1.63 -6.71
CA THR A 59 -8.13 -2.43 -7.66
C THR A 59 -7.54 -2.36 -9.07
N GLN A 60 -7.10 -1.18 -9.51
CA GLN A 60 -6.48 -0.99 -10.81
C GLN A 60 -5.07 -1.61 -10.85
N VAL A 61 -4.28 -1.50 -9.79
CA VAL A 61 -2.99 -2.18 -9.68
C VAL A 61 -3.17 -3.68 -9.85
N ILE A 62 -4.11 -4.28 -9.10
CA ILE A 62 -4.39 -5.72 -9.15
C ILE A 62 -4.84 -6.14 -10.55
N ALA A 63 -5.81 -5.43 -11.14
CA ALA A 63 -6.36 -5.76 -12.46
C ALA A 63 -5.27 -5.68 -13.55
N ARG A 64 -4.51 -4.59 -13.60
CA ARG A 64 -3.46 -4.38 -14.59
C ARG A 64 -2.31 -5.37 -14.45
N THR A 65 -1.84 -5.63 -13.21
CA THR A 65 -0.78 -6.62 -12.97
C THR A 65 -1.19 -7.99 -13.51
N LYS A 66 -2.40 -8.44 -13.20
CA LYS A 66 -2.93 -9.73 -13.69
C LYS A 66 -3.11 -9.73 -15.20
N ALA A 67 -3.66 -8.66 -15.79
CA ALA A 67 -3.89 -8.57 -17.22
C ALA A 67 -2.57 -8.62 -18.00
N PHE A 68 -1.56 -7.85 -17.59
CA PHE A 68 -0.23 -7.89 -18.24
C PHE A 68 0.44 -9.26 -18.09
N ARG A 69 0.43 -9.85 -16.91
CA ARG A 69 1.00 -11.19 -16.69
C ARG A 69 0.33 -12.28 -17.52
N ASN A 70 -0.98 -12.21 -17.70
CA ASN A 70 -1.72 -13.16 -18.52
C ASN A 70 -1.46 -13.00 -20.02
N ASN A 71 -0.87 -11.89 -20.46
CA ASN A 71 -0.58 -11.55 -21.83
C ASN A 71 0.92 -11.47 -22.12
N GLN A 72 1.73 -12.29 -21.45
CA GLN A 72 3.19 -12.31 -21.62
C GLN A 72 3.67 -12.52 -23.07
N ALA A 73 2.83 -13.09 -23.95
CA ALA A 73 3.14 -13.20 -25.37
C ALA A 73 3.30 -11.83 -26.08
N LEU A 74 2.87 -10.75 -25.46
CA LEU A 74 2.92 -9.37 -26.02
C LEU A 74 4.16 -8.58 -25.58
N HIS A 75 4.86 -9.04 -24.56
CA HIS A 75 6.01 -8.34 -23.98
C HIS A 75 6.97 -9.33 -23.29
N ASP A 76 8.25 -8.97 -23.23
CA ASP A 76 9.31 -9.74 -22.57
C ASP A 76 9.65 -9.20 -21.15
N CYS A 77 8.91 -8.24 -20.63
CA CYS A 77 9.19 -7.64 -19.33
C CYS A 77 8.51 -8.40 -18.19
N ASP A 78 9.18 -8.48 -17.04
CA ASP A 78 8.56 -8.89 -15.80
C ASP A 78 7.61 -7.80 -15.27
N VAL A 79 6.48 -8.24 -14.71
CA VAL A 79 5.41 -7.36 -14.27
C VAL A 79 5.08 -7.65 -12.81
N TYR A 80 5.05 -6.59 -12.02
CA TYR A 80 4.78 -6.62 -10.59
C TYR A 80 3.76 -5.52 -10.21
N GLY A 81 3.12 -5.70 -9.07
CA GLY A 81 2.28 -4.68 -8.44
C GLY A 81 2.71 -4.42 -7.01
N ILE A 82 2.58 -3.18 -6.55
CA ILE A 82 2.68 -2.83 -5.13
C ILE A 82 1.38 -2.12 -4.74
N ILE A 83 0.78 -2.59 -3.65
CA ILE A 83 -0.42 -2.02 -3.05
C ILE A 83 -0.17 -1.74 -1.57
N ASP A 84 -0.93 -0.81 -1.01
CA ASP A 84 -0.90 -0.56 0.42
C ASP A 84 -1.32 -1.80 1.20
N ARG A 85 -0.78 -1.95 2.41
CA ARG A 85 -1.17 -3.04 3.30
C ARG A 85 -2.61 -2.89 3.76
N ASP A 86 -3.05 -1.68 4.04
CA ASP A 86 -4.37 -1.37 4.57
C ASP A 86 -4.78 -2.29 5.75
N PHE A 87 -6.03 -2.72 5.74
CA PHE A 87 -6.57 -3.67 6.72
C PHE A 87 -6.44 -5.13 6.29
N ARG A 88 -5.60 -5.45 5.29
CA ARG A 88 -5.46 -6.81 4.76
C ARG A 88 -4.92 -7.76 5.80
N SER A 89 -5.45 -8.97 5.82
CA SER A 89 -4.90 -10.08 6.60
C SER A 89 -3.63 -10.64 5.93
N ASP A 90 -2.80 -11.33 6.70
CA ASP A 90 -1.61 -12.00 6.15
C ASP A 90 -1.99 -13.05 5.10
N TYR A 91 -3.17 -13.68 5.24
CA TYR A 91 -3.71 -14.58 4.23
C TYR A 91 -4.00 -13.89 2.89
N GLU A 92 -4.64 -12.71 2.93
CA GLU A 92 -4.88 -11.90 1.72
C GLU A 92 -3.57 -11.50 1.05
N ILE A 93 -2.60 -11.06 1.83
CA ILE A 93 -1.29 -10.62 1.34
C ILE A 93 -0.59 -11.78 0.62
N GLU A 94 -0.60 -12.97 1.21
CA GLU A 94 0.03 -14.15 0.58
C GLU A 94 -0.67 -14.54 -0.73
N LYS A 95 -2.00 -14.41 -0.79
CA LYS A 95 -2.76 -14.63 -2.03
C LYS A 95 -2.38 -13.63 -3.14
N TYR A 96 -2.19 -12.36 -2.81
CA TYR A 96 -1.72 -11.38 -3.79
C TYR A 96 -0.29 -11.66 -4.25
N ARG A 97 0.56 -12.16 -3.35
CA ARG A 97 1.96 -12.53 -3.67
C ARG A 97 2.05 -13.62 -4.73
N GLU A 98 1.11 -14.59 -4.78
CA GLU A 98 1.00 -15.59 -5.84
C GLU A 98 0.85 -14.94 -7.23
N ASP A 99 0.22 -13.76 -7.29
CA ASP A 99 0.02 -12.96 -8.49
C ASP A 99 1.13 -11.91 -8.73
N ARG A 100 2.26 -11.98 -8.00
CA ARG A 100 3.34 -10.99 -8.00
C ARG A 100 2.86 -9.58 -7.62
N ILE A 101 1.87 -9.50 -6.76
CA ILE A 101 1.39 -8.27 -6.16
C ILE A 101 1.85 -8.25 -4.70
N PHE A 102 2.66 -7.28 -4.35
CA PHE A 102 3.28 -7.15 -3.03
C PHE A 102 2.61 -6.05 -2.23
N THR A 103 2.77 -6.11 -0.92
CA THR A 103 2.35 -5.04 -0.01
C THR A 103 3.57 -4.49 0.71
N ILE A 104 3.51 -3.21 1.05
CA ILE A 104 4.49 -2.60 1.94
C ILE A 104 4.26 -3.08 3.39
N ASN A 105 5.32 -3.05 4.22
CA ASN A 105 5.27 -3.45 5.64
C ASN A 105 4.81 -2.35 6.59
N VAL A 106 4.15 -1.33 6.07
CA VAL A 106 3.40 -0.31 6.79
C VAL A 106 1.96 -0.29 6.30
N ALA A 107 1.04 0.33 7.03
CA ALA A 107 -0.38 0.31 6.68
C ALA A 107 -0.65 0.99 5.33
N GLU A 108 -0.12 2.17 5.14
CA GLU A 108 -0.25 2.99 3.92
C GLU A 108 1.12 3.59 3.57
N VAL A 109 1.31 3.96 2.30
CA VAL A 109 2.59 4.54 1.83
C VAL A 109 2.97 5.82 2.59
N GLU A 110 2.00 6.59 3.05
CA GLU A 110 2.23 7.78 3.89
C GLU A 110 2.98 7.45 5.18
N ASN A 111 2.84 6.22 5.69
CA ASN A 111 3.57 5.78 6.87
C ASN A 111 5.06 5.56 6.61
N LEU A 112 5.49 5.39 5.36
CA LEU A 112 6.91 5.37 5.00
C LEU A 112 7.61 6.70 5.30
N PHE A 113 6.88 7.81 5.16
CA PHE A 113 7.41 9.15 5.45
C PHE A 113 7.63 9.40 6.93
N ILE A 114 7.08 8.58 7.81
CA ILE A 114 7.20 8.73 9.27
C ILE A 114 7.98 7.59 9.94
N VAL A 115 8.66 6.72 9.17
CA VAL A 115 9.52 5.69 9.76
C VAL A 115 10.64 6.32 10.58
N GLU A 116 11.06 5.66 11.66
CA GLU A 116 12.01 6.21 12.62
C GLU A 116 13.29 6.74 11.96
N GLY A 117 13.92 5.94 11.07
CA GLY A 117 15.15 6.33 10.39
C GLY A 117 14.98 7.65 9.64
N LEU A 118 13.91 7.76 8.85
CA LEU A 118 13.63 8.96 8.07
C LEU A 118 13.34 10.20 8.96
N VAL A 119 12.55 10.04 10.01
CA VAL A 119 12.28 11.15 10.97
C VAL A 119 13.58 11.64 11.59
N ARG A 120 14.46 10.73 12.01
CA ARG A 120 15.78 11.08 12.57
C ARG A 120 16.70 11.74 11.54
N LEU A 121 16.69 11.23 10.31
CA LEU A 121 17.48 11.80 9.20
C LEU A 121 17.08 13.26 8.92
N ILE A 122 15.78 13.51 8.80
CA ILE A 122 15.27 14.88 8.57
C ILE A 122 15.58 15.79 9.75
N ALA A 123 15.42 15.32 11.00
CA ALA A 123 15.79 16.09 12.18
C ALA A 123 17.29 16.49 12.14
N SER A 124 18.17 15.55 11.80
CA SER A 124 19.61 15.80 11.63
C SER A 124 19.88 16.83 10.53
N HIS A 125 19.25 16.66 9.37
CA HIS A 125 19.39 17.59 8.25
C HIS A 125 19.01 19.03 8.63
N MET A 126 17.99 19.17 9.48
CA MET A 126 17.51 20.47 10.00
C MET A 126 18.25 20.93 11.27
N ALA A 127 19.38 20.31 11.61
CA ALA A 127 20.18 20.62 12.81
C ALA A 127 19.40 20.57 14.13
N LYS A 128 18.41 19.64 14.21
CA LYS A 128 17.61 19.38 15.41
C LYS A 128 18.08 18.12 16.12
N ASP A 129 17.72 17.99 17.40
CA ASP A 129 17.97 16.77 18.16
C ASP A 129 17.09 15.62 17.62
N GLN A 130 17.75 14.62 17.02
CA GLN A 130 17.09 13.47 16.38
C GLN A 130 16.25 12.66 17.37
N GLY A 131 16.74 12.50 18.61
CA GLY A 131 16.06 11.76 19.66
C GLY A 131 14.80 12.47 20.13
N ALA A 132 14.95 13.74 20.46
CA ALA A 132 13.82 14.56 20.95
C ALA A 132 12.72 14.70 19.90
N VAL A 133 13.08 14.95 18.63
CA VAL A 133 12.08 15.04 17.54
C VAL A 133 11.38 13.70 17.33
N PHE A 134 12.12 12.60 17.27
CA PHE A 134 11.51 11.29 17.07
C PHE A 134 10.56 10.91 18.22
N GLU A 135 10.96 11.10 19.48
CA GLU A 135 10.09 10.82 20.61
C GLU A 135 8.82 11.70 20.61
N ALA A 136 8.92 12.96 20.17
CA ALA A 136 7.76 13.82 20.03
C ALA A 136 6.81 13.34 18.91
N VAL A 137 7.34 12.97 17.74
CA VAL A 137 6.56 12.37 16.63
C VAL A 137 5.93 11.05 17.06
N LYS A 138 6.70 10.15 17.68
CA LYS A 138 6.23 8.86 18.21
C LYS A 138 5.06 9.04 19.16
N LYS A 139 5.21 9.93 20.14
CA LYS A 139 4.14 10.25 21.08
C LYS A 139 2.89 10.75 20.39
N TYR A 140 3.04 11.69 19.47
CA TYR A 140 1.93 12.21 18.67
C TYR A 140 1.21 11.12 17.88
N VAL A 141 1.94 10.27 17.17
CA VAL A 141 1.37 9.19 16.37
C VAL A 141 0.62 8.20 17.24
N ILE A 142 1.17 7.82 18.39
CA ILE A 142 0.58 6.82 19.29
C ILE A 142 -0.59 7.41 20.08
N GLU A 143 -0.37 8.50 20.81
CA GLU A 143 -1.34 9.01 21.79
C GLU A 143 -2.38 9.95 21.17
N ASP A 144 -1.94 10.82 20.26
CA ASP A 144 -2.81 11.85 19.70
C ASP A 144 -3.54 11.40 18.43
N ARG A 145 -2.99 10.44 17.70
CA ARG A 145 -3.61 9.95 16.48
C ARG A 145 -4.17 8.54 16.65
N PHE A 146 -3.35 7.52 16.80
CA PHE A 146 -3.78 6.12 16.79
C PHE A 146 -4.74 5.80 17.94
N ALA A 147 -4.37 6.13 19.19
CA ALA A 147 -5.23 5.85 20.35
C ALA A 147 -6.60 6.53 20.26
N LYS A 148 -6.65 7.78 19.74
CA LYS A 148 -7.91 8.52 19.56
C LYS A 148 -8.78 7.97 18.41
N GLN A 149 -8.16 7.33 17.41
CA GLN A 149 -8.85 6.76 16.24
C GLN A 149 -9.09 5.25 16.37
N LEU A 150 -8.71 4.62 17.47
CA LEU A 150 -8.72 3.17 17.65
C LEU A 150 -10.06 2.52 17.27
N ASN A 151 -11.17 3.06 17.75
CA ASN A 151 -12.50 2.52 17.43
C ASN A 151 -12.85 2.65 15.94
N GLY A 152 -12.43 3.73 15.29
CA GLY A 152 -12.58 3.91 13.85
C GLY A 152 -11.79 2.86 13.08
N GLN A 153 -10.52 2.66 13.44
CA GLN A 153 -9.64 1.65 12.84
C GLN A 153 -10.20 0.22 12.98
N ILE A 154 -10.73 -0.12 14.17
CA ILE A 154 -11.39 -1.41 14.41
C ILE A 154 -12.61 -1.57 13.50
N CYS A 155 -13.45 -0.54 13.39
CA CYS A 155 -14.63 -0.57 12.54
C CYS A 155 -14.27 -0.72 11.05
N GLU A 156 -13.33 0.08 10.56
CA GLU A 156 -12.87 0.04 9.17
C GLU A 156 -12.22 -1.30 8.83
N GLY A 157 -11.36 -1.82 9.72
CA GLY A 157 -10.76 -3.15 9.57
C GLY A 157 -11.81 -4.27 9.54
N THR A 158 -12.82 -4.19 10.41
CA THR A 158 -13.94 -5.15 10.41
C THR A 158 -14.69 -5.13 9.07
N VAL A 159 -15.03 -3.93 8.58
CA VAL A 159 -15.72 -3.77 7.30
C VAL A 159 -14.86 -4.24 6.14
N ALA A 160 -13.57 -3.96 6.15
CA ALA A 160 -12.64 -4.43 5.12
C ALA A 160 -12.61 -5.97 5.04
N GLN A 161 -12.50 -6.64 6.19
CA GLN A 161 -12.49 -8.10 6.24
C GLN A 161 -13.82 -8.73 5.80
N ILE A 162 -14.96 -8.11 6.15
CA ILE A 162 -16.27 -8.55 5.65
C ILE A 162 -16.35 -8.40 4.13
N LYS A 163 -15.95 -7.25 3.59
CA LYS A 163 -15.93 -7.02 2.14
C LYS A 163 -15.06 -8.04 1.41
N TYR A 164 -13.90 -8.36 1.95
CA TYR A 164 -13.02 -9.37 1.38
C TYR A 164 -13.68 -10.75 1.35
N LYS A 165 -14.29 -11.20 2.46
CA LYS A 165 -15.00 -12.48 2.53
C LYS A 165 -16.15 -12.55 1.52
N LEU A 166 -16.90 -11.45 1.35
CA LEU A 166 -17.98 -11.37 0.34
C LEU A 166 -17.43 -11.42 -1.09
N MET A 167 -16.31 -10.75 -1.35
CA MET A 167 -15.65 -10.76 -2.66
C MET A 167 -15.14 -12.16 -3.04
N CYS A 168 -14.65 -12.91 -2.05
CA CYS A 168 -14.16 -14.27 -2.25
C CYS A 168 -15.27 -15.34 -2.26
N ALA A 169 -16.53 -14.96 -2.03
CA ALA A 169 -17.64 -15.90 -1.99
C ALA A 169 -17.94 -16.47 -3.38
N GLU A 170 -17.88 -17.79 -3.51
CA GLU A 170 -18.22 -18.49 -4.74
C GLU A 170 -19.72 -18.79 -4.78
N ILE A 171 -20.43 -18.09 -5.64
CA ILE A 171 -21.86 -18.33 -5.86
C ILE A 171 -22.03 -19.28 -7.05
N SER A 172 -22.75 -20.41 -6.82
CA SER A 172 -22.98 -21.42 -7.85
C SER A 172 -23.74 -20.85 -9.04
N LYS A 173 -23.32 -21.23 -10.24
CA LYS A 173 -23.97 -20.84 -11.51
C LYS A 173 -24.80 -21.99 -12.12
N LYS A 174 -24.96 -23.12 -11.42
CA LYS A 174 -25.58 -24.31 -11.97
C LYS A 174 -27.09 -24.18 -12.10
N ASN A 175 -27.76 -23.70 -11.06
CA ASN A 175 -29.20 -23.44 -11.04
C ASN A 175 -29.58 -22.49 -9.90
N GLU A 176 -30.83 -22.01 -9.89
CA GLU A 176 -31.31 -21.02 -8.93
C GLU A 176 -31.24 -21.51 -7.47
N SER A 177 -31.59 -22.76 -7.21
CA SER A 177 -31.56 -23.34 -5.86
C SER A 177 -30.15 -23.42 -5.31
N GLU A 178 -29.17 -23.86 -6.11
CA GLU A 178 -27.78 -23.91 -5.70
C GLU A 178 -27.18 -22.50 -5.58
N ALA A 179 -27.54 -21.57 -6.45
CA ALA A 179 -27.14 -20.17 -6.36
C ALA A 179 -27.57 -19.55 -5.03
N LYS A 180 -28.86 -19.74 -4.66
CA LYS A 180 -29.40 -19.26 -3.40
C LYS A 180 -28.72 -19.93 -2.20
N SER A 181 -28.59 -21.26 -2.23
CA SER A 181 -27.94 -22.00 -1.13
C SER A 181 -26.48 -21.58 -0.91
N SER A 182 -25.72 -21.39 -1.98
CA SER A 182 -24.32 -20.92 -1.87
C SER A 182 -24.21 -19.48 -1.36
N LEU A 183 -25.14 -18.60 -1.75
CA LEU A 183 -25.22 -17.25 -1.21
C LEU A 183 -25.57 -17.26 0.29
N ASP A 184 -26.59 -18.01 0.68
CA ASP A 184 -27.00 -18.13 2.08
C ASP A 184 -25.84 -18.69 2.94
N ALA A 185 -25.11 -19.68 2.43
CA ALA A 185 -23.93 -20.24 3.11
C ALA A 185 -22.80 -19.21 3.24
N ALA A 186 -22.54 -18.42 2.19
CA ALA A 186 -21.51 -17.37 2.23
C ALA A 186 -21.87 -16.30 3.28
N ILE A 187 -23.11 -15.87 3.34
CA ILE A 187 -23.59 -14.89 4.32
C ILE A 187 -23.51 -15.48 5.75
N ALA A 188 -23.95 -16.73 5.95
CA ALA A 188 -23.89 -17.40 7.24
C ALA A 188 -22.46 -17.61 7.75
N GLY A 189 -21.49 -17.71 6.84
CA GLY A 189 -20.05 -17.80 7.15
C GLY A 189 -19.43 -16.49 7.64
N ILE A 190 -20.16 -15.35 7.58
CA ILE A 190 -19.68 -14.05 8.03
C ILE A 190 -20.22 -13.78 9.45
N ASN A 191 -19.35 -13.94 10.42
CA ASN A 191 -19.68 -13.58 11.82
C ASN A 191 -19.08 -12.20 12.13
N TYR A 192 -19.91 -11.18 12.18
CA TYR A 192 -19.49 -9.80 12.46
C TYR A 192 -18.76 -9.67 13.80
N ASP A 193 -19.31 -10.25 14.86
CA ASP A 193 -18.74 -10.10 16.22
C ASP A 193 -17.37 -10.76 16.35
N ALA A 194 -17.22 -11.94 15.71
CA ALA A 194 -15.92 -12.63 15.68
C ALA A 194 -14.87 -11.84 14.91
N ILE A 195 -15.22 -11.32 13.72
CA ILE A 195 -14.31 -10.50 12.90
C ILE A 195 -13.94 -9.22 13.65
N ARG A 196 -14.92 -8.56 14.28
CA ARG A 196 -14.68 -7.34 15.06
C ARG A 196 -13.76 -7.61 16.24
N ALA A 197 -13.98 -8.71 16.97
CA ALA A 197 -13.12 -9.08 18.11
C ALA A 197 -11.67 -9.36 17.67
N GLU A 198 -11.48 -10.00 16.52
CA GLU A 198 -10.13 -10.22 15.95
C GLU A 198 -9.45 -8.88 15.61
N GLN A 199 -10.15 -7.95 14.97
CA GLN A 199 -9.61 -6.62 14.68
C GLN A 199 -9.31 -5.85 15.97
N GLU A 200 -10.21 -5.89 16.95
CA GLU A 200 -10.01 -5.25 18.25
C GLU A 200 -8.75 -5.78 18.95
N GLN A 201 -8.57 -7.10 18.98
CA GLN A 201 -7.38 -7.73 19.54
C GLN A 201 -6.10 -7.27 18.82
N LYS A 202 -6.11 -7.24 17.48
CA LYS A 202 -4.98 -6.80 16.66
C LYS A 202 -4.56 -5.37 16.98
N PHE A 203 -5.50 -4.44 16.98
CA PHE A 203 -5.21 -3.01 17.19
C PHE A 203 -4.87 -2.70 18.65
N GLN A 204 -5.55 -3.32 19.60
CA GLN A 204 -5.23 -3.16 21.01
C GLN A 204 -3.85 -3.76 21.36
N ALA A 205 -3.48 -4.90 20.81
CA ALA A 205 -2.15 -5.46 21.00
C ALA A 205 -1.04 -4.53 20.50
N ALA A 206 -1.24 -3.89 19.33
CA ALA A 206 -0.30 -2.90 18.82
C ALA A 206 -0.18 -1.68 19.75
N LEU A 207 -1.32 -1.16 20.25
CA LEU A 207 -1.34 -0.02 21.17
C LEU A 207 -0.70 -0.34 22.52
N GLN A 208 -1.02 -1.49 23.11
CA GLN A 208 -0.50 -1.92 24.42
C GLN A 208 0.99 -2.28 24.35
N GLY A 209 1.45 -2.84 23.24
CA GLY A 209 2.87 -3.12 23.00
C GLY A 209 3.70 -1.85 22.90
N GLY A 210 3.14 -0.74 22.46
CA GLY A 210 3.80 0.56 22.37
C GLY A 210 4.96 0.63 21.36
N GLU A 211 5.17 -0.44 20.61
CA GLU A 211 6.22 -0.52 19.59
C GLU A 211 5.83 0.30 18.36
N TYR A 212 6.58 1.35 18.07
CA TYR A 212 6.28 2.30 17.00
C TYR A 212 6.12 1.61 15.64
N ALA A 213 7.03 0.70 15.30
CA ALA A 213 6.98 -0.06 14.05
C ALA A 213 5.70 -0.91 13.92
N ALA A 214 5.23 -1.51 15.04
CA ALA A 214 3.99 -2.28 15.03
C ALA A 214 2.76 -1.39 14.82
N ILE A 215 2.79 -0.16 15.33
CA ILE A 215 1.70 0.81 15.16
C ILE A 215 1.63 1.30 13.72
N ILE A 216 2.73 1.77 13.12
CA ILE A 216 2.72 2.25 11.73
C ILE A 216 2.40 1.13 10.72
N LYS A 217 2.57 -0.13 11.11
CA LYS A 217 2.19 -1.31 10.31
C LYS A 217 0.68 -1.53 10.21
N VAL A 218 -0.09 -1.03 11.18
CA VAL A 218 -1.54 -1.28 11.26
C VAL A 218 -2.38 -0.01 11.22
N PHE A 219 -1.78 1.15 11.43
CA PHE A 219 -2.48 2.43 11.51
C PHE A 219 -2.69 3.03 10.12
N ASN A 220 -3.90 2.94 9.59
CA ASN A 220 -4.30 3.59 8.34
C ASN A 220 -4.63 5.06 8.58
N CYS A 221 -3.79 5.95 8.08
CA CYS A 221 -3.94 7.38 8.31
C CYS A 221 -3.26 8.20 7.19
N LYS A 222 -4.00 8.48 6.14
CA LYS A 222 -3.51 9.16 4.91
C LYS A 222 -2.93 10.55 5.13
N ASP A 223 -3.36 11.25 6.19
CA ASP A 223 -2.86 12.59 6.50
C ASP A 223 -1.69 12.59 7.51
N ILE A 224 -1.19 11.43 7.93
CA ILE A 224 -0.19 11.36 8.98
C ILE A 224 1.13 12.03 8.58
N SER A 225 1.62 11.79 7.38
CA SER A 225 2.86 12.38 6.87
C SER A 225 2.77 13.89 6.70
N THR A 226 1.57 14.39 6.39
CA THR A 226 1.30 15.83 6.24
C THR A 226 0.87 16.49 7.54
N SER A 227 1.00 15.82 8.69
CA SER A 227 0.60 16.38 9.99
C SER A 227 1.78 16.57 10.95
N ILE A 228 3.00 16.16 10.59
CA ILE A 228 4.17 16.16 11.47
C ILE A 228 5.17 17.29 11.23
N GLY A 229 4.99 18.12 10.20
CA GLY A 229 5.93 19.19 9.85
C GLY A 229 6.23 20.16 11.00
N HIS A 230 5.25 20.42 11.87
CA HIS A 230 5.41 21.31 13.01
C HIS A 230 6.48 20.84 14.03
N PHE A 231 6.77 19.53 14.12
CA PHE A 231 7.89 19.03 14.94
C PHE A 231 9.25 19.45 14.40
N PHE A 232 9.29 19.79 13.12
CA PHE A 232 10.47 20.28 12.41
C PHE A 232 10.47 21.81 12.25
N GLU A 233 9.47 22.52 12.83
CA GLU A 233 9.26 23.98 12.68
C GLU A 233 9.04 24.42 11.22
N ILE A 234 8.43 23.57 10.42
CA ILE A 234 8.02 23.84 9.05
C ILE A 234 6.51 23.61 8.89
N ASP A 235 5.96 24.11 7.79
CA ASP A 235 4.57 23.79 7.43
C ASP A 235 4.37 22.28 7.31
N ASN A 236 3.26 21.78 7.81
CA ASN A 236 2.98 20.35 7.83
C ASN A 236 3.05 19.71 6.45
N LYS A 237 2.59 20.38 5.40
CA LYS A 237 2.64 19.90 4.02
C LYS A 237 4.05 19.98 3.42
N ALA A 238 4.90 20.86 3.95
CA ALA A 238 6.28 21.02 3.47
C ALA A 238 7.16 19.81 3.83
N TYR A 239 6.78 19.02 4.85
CA TYR A 239 7.56 17.87 5.28
C TYR A 239 7.76 16.83 4.17
N CYS A 240 6.70 16.37 3.53
CA CYS A 240 6.80 15.41 2.43
C CYS A 240 7.59 15.98 1.24
N SER A 241 7.40 17.26 0.93
CA SER A 241 8.17 17.94 -0.13
C SER A 241 9.67 17.99 0.19
N LEU A 242 10.03 18.21 1.46
CA LEU A 242 11.42 18.17 1.91
C LEU A 242 12.02 16.77 1.77
N VAL A 243 11.30 15.73 2.19
CA VAL A 243 11.73 14.34 2.02
C VAL A 243 12.02 14.03 0.55
N ILE A 244 11.10 14.38 -0.34
CA ILE A 244 11.28 14.14 -1.78
C ILE A 244 12.45 14.96 -2.35
N ALA A 245 12.61 16.21 -1.92
CA ALA A 245 13.74 17.02 -2.36
C ALA A 245 15.09 16.41 -1.94
N LEU A 246 15.18 15.86 -0.74
CA LEU A 246 16.37 15.18 -0.24
C LEU A 246 16.60 13.82 -0.90
N LEU A 247 15.51 13.12 -1.26
CA LEU A 247 15.56 11.88 -2.03
C LEU A 247 16.15 12.09 -3.43
N HIS A 248 15.89 13.24 -4.06
CA HIS A 248 16.51 13.63 -5.35
C HIS A 248 17.91 14.25 -5.18
N GLY A 249 18.42 14.36 -3.96
CA GLY A 249 19.67 15.04 -3.63
C GLY A 249 20.71 14.13 -2.99
N ASP A 250 21.49 14.72 -2.09
CA ASP A 250 22.62 14.09 -1.40
C ASP A 250 22.22 13.08 -0.31
N LYS A 251 20.94 12.97 0.01
CA LYS A 251 20.38 12.03 0.99
C LYS A 251 19.66 10.85 0.36
N HIS A 252 19.79 10.65 -0.94
CA HIS A 252 19.17 9.55 -1.67
C HIS A 252 19.42 8.20 -1.00
N ASP A 253 20.69 7.82 -0.85
CA ASP A 253 21.06 6.49 -0.33
C ASP A 253 20.61 6.30 1.12
N ASP A 254 20.68 7.35 1.95
CA ASP A 254 20.23 7.31 3.34
C ASP A 254 18.71 7.02 3.39
N ILE A 255 17.91 7.75 2.60
CA ILE A 255 16.45 7.59 2.57
C ILE A 255 16.05 6.23 2.00
N VAL A 256 16.69 5.79 0.92
CA VAL A 256 16.45 4.47 0.32
C VAL A 256 16.75 3.36 1.33
N ASN A 257 17.86 3.44 2.04
CA ASN A 257 18.23 2.45 3.07
C ASN A 257 17.24 2.41 4.23
N ASP A 258 16.67 3.54 4.63
CA ASP A 258 15.64 3.62 5.66
C ASP A 258 14.28 3.07 5.19
N ALA A 259 13.96 3.19 3.91
CA ALA A 259 12.71 2.72 3.33
C ALA A 259 12.72 1.22 2.97
N VAL A 260 13.84 0.69 2.44
CA VAL A 260 13.97 -0.70 1.95
C VAL A 260 13.46 -1.77 2.92
N PRO A 261 13.68 -1.70 4.25
CA PRO A 261 13.18 -2.71 5.20
C PRO A 261 11.64 -2.85 5.22
N TYR A 262 10.92 -1.88 4.69
CA TYR A 262 9.46 -1.88 4.64
C TYR A 262 8.90 -2.44 3.32
N PHE A 263 9.76 -2.83 2.39
CA PHE A 263 9.40 -3.49 1.14
C PHE A 263 9.82 -4.97 1.19
N SER A 264 8.88 -5.86 1.35
CA SER A 264 9.14 -7.31 1.49
C SER A 264 8.34 -8.15 0.50
#